data_631894f92f5859f8f8787ee8c51cb553
#
_entry.id   631894f92f5859f8f8787ee8c51cb553
#
_cell.length_a   1.000
_cell.length_b   1.000
_cell.length_c   1.000
_cell.angle_alpha   90.00
_cell.angle_beta   90.00
_cell.angle_gamma   90.00
#
_symmetry.space_group_name_H-M   'P 1'
#
loop_
_entity.id
_entity.type
_entity.pdbx_description
1 polymer ?
#
loop_
_entity_poly.entity_id
_entity_poly.type
_entity_poly.pdbx_seq_one_letter_code
_entity_poly.pdbx_strand_id
1 'polypeptide(L)' 'MMTKEQMMDNVIRQRGFEDRWTIWFCELAEVLTESQLLNAYILIESGCVDDIEEE' A
#
# COMPACT_ATOMS: atom_id res chain seq x y z
N MET A 1 10.79 8.12 9.74
CA MET A 1 9.79 7.10 9.36
C MET A 1 8.65 7.76 8.61
N MET A 2 8.12 7.08 7.62
CA MET A 2 7.02 7.63 6.85
C MET A 2 5.71 7.53 7.62
N THR A 3 4.91 8.57 7.49
CA THR A 3 3.57 8.54 8.08
C THR A 3 2.63 7.76 7.18
N LYS A 4 1.46 7.43 7.72
CA LYS A 4 0.44 6.75 6.92
C LYS A 4 0.08 7.57 5.69
N GLU A 5 -0.04 8.88 5.87
CA GLU A 5 -0.40 9.76 4.75
C GLU A 5 0.64 9.73 3.66
N GLN A 6 1.91 9.72 4.06
CA GLN A 6 2.98 9.69 3.06
C GLN A 6 2.97 8.39 2.29
N MET A 7 2.76 7.29 3.00
CA MET A 7 2.72 5.99 2.34
C MET A 7 1.54 5.90 1.39
N MET A 8 0.37 6.36 1.84
CA MET A 8 -0.81 6.33 1.00
C MET A 8 -0.64 7.20 -0.24
N ASP A 9 -0.06 8.37 -0.06
CA ASP A 9 0.15 9.27 -1.16
C ASP A 9 1.08 8.65 -2.22
N ASN A 10 2.13 7.98 -1.75
CA ASN A 10 3.07 7.36 -2.68
C ASN A 10 2.42 6.22 -3.44
N VAL A 11 1.61 5.42 -2.77
CA VAL A 11 0.93 4.31 -3.43
C VAL A 11 -0.04 4.85 -4.48
N ILE A 12 -0.77 5.90 -4.15
CA ILE A 12 -1.71 6.49 -5.09
C ILE A 12 -0.97 7.04 -6.31
N ARG A 13 0.17 7.68 -6.10
CA ARG A 13 0.93 8.22 -7.21
C ARG A 13 1.44 7.16 -8.13
N GLN A 14 1.82 6.02 -7.58
CA GLN A 14 2.42 4.97 -8.38
C GLN A 14 1.39 4.11 -9.07
N ARG A 15 0.28 3.84 -8.41
CA ARG A 15 -0.68 2.86 -8.92
C ARG A 15 -2.03 3.47 -9.29
N GLY A 16 -2.37 4.63 -8.70
CA GLY A 16 -3.65 5.26 -8.99
C GLY A 16 -4.72 4.86 -8.01
N PHE A 17 -5.76 5.69 -7.92
CA PHE A 17 -6.84 5.47 -6.98
C PHE A 17 -7.63 4.20 -7.24
N GLU A 18 -7.73 3.81 -8.49
CA GLU A 18 -8.60 2.70 -8.86
C GLU A 18 -7.89 1.36 -8.79
N ASP A 19 -6.60 1.36 -8.53
CA ASP A 19 -5.86 0.12 -8.45
C ASP A 19 -6.30 -0.67 -7.22
N ARG A 20 -6.46 -1.98 -7.39
CA ARG A 20 -6.95 -2.82 -6.30
C ARG A 20 -6.04 -2.75 -5.08
N TRP A 21 -4.73 -2.65 -5.29
CA TRP A 21 -3.80 -2.63 -4.17
C TRP A 21 -3.80 -1.30 -3.47
N THR A 22 -4.11 -0.22 -4.19
CA THR A 22 -4.29 1.08 -3.55
C THR A 22 -5.49 1.05 -2.62
N ILE A 23 -6.59 0.48 -3.08
CA ILE A 23 -7.80 0.38 -2.27
C ILE A 23 -7.53 -0.48 -1.04
N TRP A 24 -6.86 -1.63 -1.24
CA TRP A 24 -6.50 -2.52 -0.15
C TRP A 24 -5.64 -1.79 0.88
N PHE A 25 -4.62 -1.07 0.40
CA PHE A 25 -3.71 -0.37 1.28
C PHE A 25 -4.41 0.72 2.09
N CYS A 26 -5.28 1.47 1.44
CA CYS A 26 -6.00 2.52 2.15
C CYS A 26 -6.92 1.95 3.23
N GLU A 27 -7.51 0.80 2.98
CA GLU A 27 -8.34 0.15 3.98
C GLU A 27 -7.51 -0.30 5.16
N LEU A 28 -6.32 -0.83 4.89
CA LEU A 28 -5.43 -1.25 5.97
C LEU A 28 -4.98 -0.06 6.79
N ALA A 29 -4.81 1.09 6.16
CA ALA A 29 -4.34 2.27 6.87
C ALA A 29 -5.31 2.69 7.98
N GLU A 30 -6.57 2.32 7.85
CA GLU A 30 -7.56 2.69 8.85
C GLU A 30 -7.51 1.80 10.08
N VAL A 31 -6.95 0.60 9.94
CA VAL A 31 -6.97 -0.34 11.07
C VAL A 31 -5.59 -0.67 11.61
N LEU A 32 -4.55 -0.44 10.85
CA LEU A 32 -3.19 -0.78 11.28
C LEU A 32 -2.45 0.44 11.82
N THR A 33 -1.45 0.17 12.67
CA THR A 33 -0.55 1.22 13.09
C THR A 33 0.42 1.55 11.95
N GLU A 34 1.17 2.65 12.11
CA GLU A 34 2.14 3.02 11.10
C GLU A 34 3.19 1.93 10.91
N SER A 35 3.62 1.33 11.99
CA SER A 35 4.63 0.27 11.89
C SER A 35 4.12 -0.93 11.13
N GLN A 36 2.86 -1.31 11.40
CA GLN A 36 2.27 -2.44 10.71
C GLN A 36 2.01 -2.12 9.25
N LEU A 37 1.56 -0.90 8.99
CA LEU A 37 1.27 -0.48 7.63
C LEU A 37 2.53 -0.44 6.78
N LEU A 38 3.67 -0.13 7.41
CA LEU A 38 4.92 -0.09 6.69
C LEU A 38 5.24 -1.43 6.03
N ASN A 39 4.90 -2.53 6.70
CA ASN A 39 5.13 -3.85 6.12
C ASN A 39 4.33 -4.03 4.83
N ALA A 40 3.08 -3.60 4.83
CA ALA A 40 2.27 -3.68 3.62
C ALA A 40 2.82 -2.76 2.54
N TYR A 41 3.29 -1.60 2.96
CA TYR A 41 3.87 -0.65 2.03
C TYR A 41 5.09 -1.24 1.32
N ILE A 42 5.95 -1.92 2.07
CA ILE A 42 7.13 -2.54 1.50
C ILE A 42 6.74 -3.60 0.48
N LEU A 43 5.70 -4.37 0.77
CA LEU A 43 5.24 -5.39 -0.16
C LEU A 43 4.83 -4.77 -1.49
N ILE A 44 4.11 -3.65 -1.42
CA ILE A 44 3.66 -2.97 -2.63
C ILE A 44 4.84 -2.37 -3.37
N GLU A 45 5.75 -1.73 -2.65
CA GLU A 45 6.89 -1.07 -3.29
C GLU A 45 7.84 -2.06 -3.94
N SER A 46 7.96 -3.24 -3.37
CA SER A 46 8.86 -4.24 -3.93
C SER A 46 8.26 -4.99 -5.11
N GLY A 47 6.97 -4.81 -5.35
CA GLY A 47 6.31 -5.49 -6.46
C GLY A 47 5.83 -6.89 -6.13
N CYS A 48 5.93 -7.30 -4.87
CA CYS A 48 5.49 -8.64 -4.51
C CYS A 48 4.01 -8.87 -4.79
N VAL A 49 3.21 -7.81 -4.64
CA VAL A 49 1.77 -7.95 -4.86
C VAL A 49 1.45 -8.22 -6.32
N ASP A 50 2.31 -7.79 -7.22
CA ASP A 50 2.07 -8.03 -8.64
C ASP A 50 2.18 -9.51 -8.97
N ASP A 51 3.04 -10.22 -8.26
CA ASP A 51 3.14 -11.66 -8.42
C ASP A 51 1.88 -12.35 -7.92
N ILE A 52 1.31 -11.83 -6.85
CA ILE A 52 0.11 -12.41 -6.27
C ILE A 52 -1.08 -12.27 -7.21
N GLU A 53 -1.14 -11.16 -7.94
CA GLU A 53 -2.23 -10.91 -8.86
C GLU A 53 -2.29 -11.87 -10.02
N GLU A 54 -1.21 -12.51 -10.28
CA GLU A 54 -1.14 -13.38 -11.41
C GLU A 54 -2.08 -14.55 -11.24
N GLU A 55 -2.82 -14.80 -12.23
CA GLU A 55 -3.83 -15.85 -12.15
C GLU A 55 -3.63 -16.86 -13.23
#